data_58269ee764c497f9445731524d1fa8be
#
_entry.id   58269ee764c497f9445731524d1fa8be
#
_cell.length_a   1.000
_cell.length_b   1.000
_cell.length_c   1.000
_cell.angle_alpha   90.00
_cell.angle_beta   90.00
_cell.angle_gamma   90.00
#
_symmetry.space_group_name_H-M   'P 1'
#
loop_
_entity.id
_entity.type
_entity.pdbx_description
1 polymer ?
#
loop_
_entity_poly.entity_id
_entity_poly.type
_entity_poly.pdbx_seq_one_letter_code
_entity_poly.pdbx_strand_id
1 'polypeptide(L)'
;MPSSLVWLLSKEGYETLSEDKEHFQYDWVYADKPQTEKEKNDKAEDFMTAIAKKAYNKNLTIKNFIPEYANQAIHFTGEDMGGDRAMMIGLLYILIAIIAFIFSITIKHTIIRESSVIGTLRASGYTRGEVLRHYLAVPIMVTLISSLLGNVLGYTVFKDMVADLYYGSYSLPTYVTVWNAEAFVMTTVIPIVLMLVVNAVTLIKKLRLSPLKFIRRDLSMKKKKKALRLPHFKFFTRFRIRIVLQNLSSYLMMFIGIFFASVLLLFGMMMQPLLEKYQDKVLDAMIAPYQYVLKTQVDTTNPDAEKYSMISLNYEGKTRNEDISIYGLVENSKYFTQELPKEGVAVSDSFNEKYGVQVGDTITLKEKYEGKQYRVKIAKVIPYAAGIAVFMPIDQFNETFEMKVDLFDQGFRDPALLLKRLSTPGKPEYFTGYFSKEKLTDIDEKYISSCITEDDMTKLSRQLNVSMGGMFEMIKWFAVALAVLIIYLLTKLILERNTTAISMVKILGYENGEIGRLYLITTTWFVLFSIIISLFLSSVTMLEIYQALMINYNGWISIYYSPEVYPIMVLMVLGAYALVALVQFRKIKKIPMDEALKNVE
;
A
#
# COMPACT_ATOMS: atom_id res chain seq x y z
N MET A 1 3.47 19.59 -8.88
CA MET A 1 3.50 20.99 -9.30
C MET A 1 4.47 21.73 -8.40
N PRO A 2 5.35 22.59 -8.90
CA PRO A 2 6.07 23.47 -7.99
C PRO A 2 5.00 24.25 -7.23
N SER A 3 5.17 24.33 -5.91
CA SER A 3 4.33 25.16 -5.06
C SER A 3 4.26 26.54 -5.70
N SER A 4 3.12 26.89 -6.29
CA SER A 4 2.91 28.24 -6.79
C SER A 4 2.95 29.14 -5.56
N LEU A 5 4.02 29.89 -5.43
CA LEU A 5 4.12 30.96 -4.43
C LEU A 5 3.01 31.96 -4.75
N VAL A 6 1.95 31.93 -3.96
CA VAL A 6 0.89 32.93 -4.03
C VAL A 6 1.33 34.14 -3.21
N TRP A 7 1.53 35.26 -3.89
CA TRP A 7 1.84 36.54 -3.24
C TRP A 7 0.53 37.32 -3.11
N LEU A 8 0.23 37.76 -1.90
CA LEU A 8 -0.83 38.72 -1.65
C LEU A 8 -0.19 40.10 -1.69
N LEU A 9 -0.59 40.94 -2.65
CA LEU A 9 -0.11 42.27 -2.81
C LEU A 9 -1.15 43.28 -2.32
N SER A 10 -0.71 44.41 -1.78
CA SER A 10 -1.59 45.56 -1.59
C SER A 10 -1.96 46.17 -2.95
N LYS A 11 -2.98 47.02 -2.96
CA LYS A 11 -3.39 47.71 -4.18
C LYS A 11 -2.23 48.50 -4.81
N GLU A 12 -1.48 49.20 -3.99
CA GLU A 12 -0.30 49.97 -4.42
C GLU A 12 0.84 49.04 -4.94
N GLY A 13 1.03 47.87 -4.31
CA GLY A 13 1.98 46.86 -4.79
C GLY A 13 1.57 46.27 -6.12
N TYR A 14 0.26 46.06 -6.35
CA TYR A 14 -0.28 45.53 -7.60
C TYR A 14 -0.08 46.55 -8.75
N GLU A 15 -0.31 47.87 -8.49
CA GLU A 15 -0.11 48.94 -9.47
C GLU A 15 1.34 49.09 -9.95
N THR A 16 2.31 48.47 -9.25
CA THR A 16 3.73 48.45 -9.67
C THR A 16 4.06 47.35 -10.68
N LEU A 17 3.13 46.41 -10.92
CA LEU A 17 3.31 45.33 -11.88
C LEU A 17 3.09 45.83 -13.30
N SER A 18 3.76 45.21 -14.26
CA SER A 18 3.57 45.48 -15.69
C SER A 18 2.22 44.94 -16.15
N GLU A 19 1.38 45.76 -16.75
CA GLU A 19 0.07 45.40 -17.31
C GLU A 19 0.17 44.27 -18.37
N ASP A 20 1.29 44.21 -19.09
CA ASP A 20 1.51 43.17 -20.11
C ASP A 20 1.57 41.74 -19.55
N LYS A 21 1.75 41.60 -18.22
CA LYS A 21 1.80 40.32 -17.52
C LYS A 21 0.55 40.01 -16.72
N GLU A 22 -0.47 40.83 -16.80
CA GLU A 22 -1.72 40.58 -16.11
C GLU A 22 -2.50 39.43 -16.76
N HIS A 23 -2.86 38.47 -15.95
CA HIS A 23 -3.72 37.37 -16.35
C HIS A 23 -4.91 37.28 -15.40
N PHE A 24 -6.09 37.52 -15.92
CA PHE A 24 -7.32 37.41 -15.14
C PHE A 24 -7.80 35.97 -15.10
N GLN A 25 -8.06 35.50 -13.88
CA GLN A 25 -8.67 34.21 -13.63
C GLN A 25 -10.03 34.42 -12.97
N TYR A 26 -11.03 33.71 -13.43
CA TYR A 26 -12.40 33.79 -12.92
C TYR A 26 -12.84 32.42 -12.45
N ASP A 27 -13.34 32.35 -11.22
CA ASP A 27 -13.99 31.17 -10.68
C ASP A 27 -15.50 31.35 -10.79
N TRP A 28 -16.23 30.23 -10.99
CA TRP A 28 -17.67 30.25 -11.06
C TRP A 28 -18.30 29.08 -10.30
N VAL A 29 -19.51 29.30 -9.83
CA VAL A 29 -20.33 28.27 -9.16
C VAL A 29 -21.71 28.30 -9.80
N TYR A 30 -22.25 27.14 -10.14
CA TYR A 30 -23.61 27.04 -10.66
C TYR A 30 -24.63 27.25 -9.54
N ALA A 31 -25.68 28.03 -9.80
CA ALA A 31 -26.79 28.22 -8.86
C ALA A 31 -27.49 26.87 -8.56
N ASP A 32 -27.72 26.08 -9.61
CA ASP A 32 -28.25 24.72 -9.52
C ASP A 32 -27.09 23.74 -9.71
N LYS A 33 -26.66 23.08 -8.64
CA LYS A 33 -25.56 22.11 -8.70
C LYS A 33 -25.96 20.88 -9.51
N PRO A 34 -25.23 20.53 -10.60
CA PRO A 34 -25.47 19.31 -11.35
C PRO A 34 -25.18 18.09 -10.49
N GLN A 35 -25.97 17.03 -10.63
CA GLN A 35 -25.90 15.84 -9.79
C GLN A 35 -25.15 14.68 -10.47
N THR A 36 -25.25 14.59 -11.81
CA THR A 36 -24.62 13.52 -12.59
C THR A 36 -23.43 14.05 -13.38
N GLU A 37 -22.49 13.19 -13.72
CA GLU A 37 -21.33 13.56 -14.56
C GLU A 37 -21.76 14.11 -15.93
N LYS A 38 -22.83 13.56 -16.50
CA LYS A 38 -23.41 14.08 -17.75
C LYS A 38 -23.93 15.50 -17.59
N GLU A 39 -24.73 15.76 -16.53
CA GLU A 39 -25.24 17.12 -16.26
C GLU A 39 -24.12 18.14 -16.02
N LYS A 40 -23.02 17.70 -15.37
CA LYS A 40 -21.84 18.56 -15.18
C LYS A 40 -21.22 18.95 -16.52
N ASN A 41 -21.07 17.97 -17.42
CA ASN A 41 -20.53 18.21 -18.75
C ASN A 41 -21.43 19.12 -19.58
N ASP A 42 -22.72 18.79 -19.69
CA ASP A 42 -23.70 19.56 -20.49
C ASP A 42 -23.74 21.02 -20.01
N LYS A 43 -23.81 21.27 -18.70
CA LYS A 43 -23.76 22.63 -18.13
C LYS A 43 -22.45 23.36 -18.42
N ALA A 44 -21.33 22.63 -18.40
CA ALA A 44 -20.02 23.21 -18.68
C ALA A 44 -19.91 23.62 -20.16
N GLU A 45 -20.41 22.81 -21.09
CA GLU A 45 -20.44 23.12 -22.51
C GLU A 45 -21.33 24.31 -22.83
N ASP A 46 -22.53 24.34 -22.24
CA ASP A 46 -23.47 25.48 -22.41
C ASP A 46 -22.84 26.76 -21.87
N PHE A 47 -22.22 26.72 -20.73
CA PHE A 47 -21.57 27.88 -20.12
C PHE A 47 -20.35 28.35 -20.94
N MET A 48 -19.51 27.42 -21.39
CA MET A 48 -18.37 27.73 -22.26
C MET A 48 -18.86 28.39 -23.57
N THR A 49 -19.90 27.85 -24.17
CA THR A 49 -20.49 28.40 -25.40
C THR A 49 -21.02 29.83 -25.19
N ALA A 50 -21.68 30.05 -24.05
CA ALA A 50 -22.21 31.38 -23.70
C ALA A 50 -21.10 32.41 -23.48
N ILE A 51 -20.03 32.03 -22.76
CA ILE A 51 -18.88 32.90 -22.54
C ILE A 51 -18.13 33.16 -23.83
N ALA A 52 -17.94 32.13 -24.66
CA ALA A 52 -17.23 32.25 -25.92
C ALA A 52 -17.90 33.26 -26.86
N LYS A 53 -19.25 33.23 -26.95
CA LYS A 53 -20.01 34.26 -27.71
C LYS A 53 -19.80 35.67 -27.16
N LYS A 54 -19.79 35.83 -25.85
CA LYS A 54 -19.57 37.16 -25.24
C LYS A 54 -18.13 37.64 -25.41
N ALA A 55 -17.15 36.75 -25.27
CA ALA A 55 -15.72 37.06 -25.45
C ALA A 55 -15.45 37.48 -26.91
N TYR A 56 -15.99 36.75 -27.88
CA TYR A 56 -15.88 37.09 -29.31
C TYR A 56 -16.39 38.50 -29.63
N ASN A 57 -17.57 38.84 -29.11
CA ASN A 57 -18.19 40.15 -29.33
C ASN A 57 -17.37 41.30 -28.69
N LYS A 58 -16.47 41.03 -27.77
CA LYS A 58 -15.62 42.00 -27.07
C LYS A 58 -14.13 41.91 -27.45
N ASN A 59 -13.77 41.13 -28.47
CA ASN A 59 -12.39 40.87 -28.89
C ASN A 59 -11.52 40.31 -27.75
N LEU A 60 -12.09 39.54 -26.82
CA LEU A 60 -11.38 38.87 -25.72
C LEU A 60 -11.09 37.43 -26.11
N THR A 61 -9.94 36.95 -25.67
CA THR A 61 -9.53 35.57 -25.87
C THR A 61 -9.62 34.77 -24.56
N ILE A 62 -10.35 33.65 -24.58
CA ILE A 62 -10.38 32.71 -23.49
C ILE A 62 -9.14 31.79 -23.62
N LYS A 63 -8.20 31.89 -22.71
CA LYS A 63 -6.98 31.08 -22.74
C LYS A 63 -7.26 29.64 -22.31
N ASN A 64 -7.95 29.45 -21.19
CA ASN A 64 -8.30 28.15 -20.64
C ASN A 64 -9.71 28.18 -20.04
N PHE A 65 -10.38 27.04 -20.13
CA PHE A 65 -11.66 26.80 -19.46
C PHE A 65 -11.58 25.42 -18.82
N ILE A 66 -11.58 25.36 -17.49
CA ILE A 66 -11.38 24.14 -16.73
C ILE A 66 -12.56 23.97 -15.77
N PRO A 67 -13.57 23.14 -16.11
CA PRO A 67 -14.66 22.84 -15.20
C PRO A 67 -14.18 22.04 -13.97
N GLU A 68 -14.92 22.13 -12.86
CA GLU A 68 -14.58 21.49 -11.59
C GLU A 68 -14.26 20.00 -11.75
N TYR A 69 -15.08 19.24 -12.46
CA TYR A 69 -14.91 17.80 -12.63
C TYR A 69 -13.68 17.41 -13.48
N ALA A 70 -13.16 18.32 -14.29
CA ALA A 70 -11.93 18.14 -15.07
C ALA A 70 -10.70 18.73 -14.40
N ASN A 71 -10.87 19.48 -13.31
CA ASN A 71 -9.78 20.12 -12.60
C ASN A 71 -9.11 19.15 -11.63
N GLN A 72 -8.13 18.41 -12.11
CA GLN A 72 -7.36 17.48 -11.28
C GLN A 72 -6.67 18.14 -10.09
N ALA A 73 -6.32 19.44 -10.18
CA ALA A 73 -5.69 20.15 -9.07
C ALA A 73 -6.61 20.22 -7.82
N ILE A 74 -7.93 20.25 -8.01
CA ILE A 74 -8.91 20.23 -6.91
C ILE A 74 -9.05 18.81 -6.33
N HIS A 75 -9.04 17.78 -7.18
CA HIS A 75 -9.32 16.40 -6.77
C HIS A 75 -8.07 15.64 -6.33
N PHE A 76 -6.90 15.96 -6.90
CA PHE A 76 -5.66 15.22 -6.71
C PHE A 76 -5.29 15.02 -5.23
N THR A 77 -5.36 16.08 -4.41
CA THR A 77 -5.04 16.01 -2.98
C THR A 77 -6.01 15.10 -2.22
N GLY A 78 -7.31 15.17 -2.55
CA GLY A 78 -8.33 14.31 -1.93
C GLY A 78 -8.18 12.84 -2.31
N GLU A 79 -7.81 12.57 -3.55
CA GLU A 79 -7.57 11.21 -4.06
C GLU A 79 -6.28 10.62 -3.46
N ASP A 80 -5.21 11.40 -3.36
CA ASP A 80 -3.95 11.01 -2.74
C ASP A 80 -4.15 10.64 -1.25
N MET A 81 -4.78 11.54 -0.50
CA MET A 81 -5.14 11.27 0.91
C MET A 81 -6.07 10.05 1.04
N GLY A 82 -6.98 9.85 0.12
CA GLY A 82 -7.88 8.69 0.06
C GLY A 82 -7.13 7.38 -0.14
N GLY A 83 -6.15 7.39 -1.04
CA GLY A 83 -5.26 6.27 -1.29
C GLY A 83 -4.41 5.92 -0.07
N ASP A 84 -3.79 6.90 0.52
CA ASP A 84 -2.99 6.75 1.73
C ASP A 84 -3.81 6.23 2.91
N ARG A 85 -5.05 6.71 3.07
CA ARG A 85 -6.00 6.18 4.06
C ARG A 85 -6.24 4.69 3.85
N ALA A 86 -6.45 4.24 2.61
CA ALA A 86 -6.68 2.82 2.30
C ALA A 86 -5.46 1.97 2.67
N MET A 87 -4.25 2.44 2.36
CA MET A 87 -3.00 1.78 2.72
C MET A 87 -2.81 1.70 4.25
N MET A 88 -3.09 2.78 4.96
CA MET A 88 -3.00 2.82 6.43
C MET A 88 -4.01 1.90 7.11
N ILE A 89 -5.23 1.77 6.58
CA ILE A 89 -6.23 0.80 7.05
C ILE A 89 -5.73 -0.62 6.83
N GLY A 90 -5.13 -0.93 5.68
CA GLY A 90 -4.49 -2.23 5.42
C GLY A 90 -3.39 -2.56 6.44
N LEU A 91 -2.50 -1.61 6.71
CA LEU A 91 -1.46 -1.73 7.73
C LEU A 91 -2.07 -1.94 9.13
N LEU A 92 -3.12 -1.21 9.48
CA LEU A 92 -3.85 -1.36 10.74
C LEU A 92 -4.38 -2.79 10.93
N TYR A 93 -4.96 -3.42 9.89
CA TYR A 93 -5.42 -4.80 9.97
C TYR A 93 -4.29 -5.80 10.20
N ILE A 94 -3.12 -5.59 9.58
CA ILE A 94 -1.91 -6.39 9.85
C ILE A 94 -1.51 -6.25 11.33
N LEU A 95 -1.47 -5.03 11.85
CA LEU A 95 -1.15 -4.76 13.26
C LEU A 95 -2.17 -5.39 14.22
N ILE A 96 -3.46 -5.31 13.90
CA ILE A 96 -4.53 -5.95 14.69
C ILE A 96 -4.33 -7.46 14.76
N ALA A 97 -3.96 -8.12 13.65
CA ALA A 97 -3.67 -9.56 13.63
C ALA A 97 -2.46 -9.90 14.52
N ILE A 98 -1.40 -9.09 14.46
CA ILE A 98 -0.22 -9.24 15.32
C ILE A 98 -0.58 -9.05 16.80
N ILE A 99 -1.36 -8.04 17.14
CA ILE A 99 -1.81 -7.77 18.52
C ILE A 99 -2.65 -8.94 19.06
N ALA A 100 -3.59 -9.46 18.25
CA ALA A 100 -4.37 -10.64 18.60
C ALA A 100 -3.50 -11.84 18.93
N PHE A 101 -2.46 -12.06 18.12
CA PHE A 101 -1.49 -13.11 18.33
C PHE A 101 -0.70 -12.92 19.65
N ILE A 102 -0.22 -11.70 19.91
CA ILE A 102 0.51 -11.36 21.15
C ILE A 102 -0.40 -11.59 22.38
N PHE A 103 -1.66 -11.16 22.34
CA PHE A 103 -2.60 -11.41 23.42
C PHE A 103 -2.81 -12.91 23.67
N SER A 104 -2.96 -13.71 22.60
CA SER A 104 -3.09 -15.17 22.73
C SER A 104 -1.87 -15.81 23.40
N ILE A 105 -0.67 -15.33 23.13
CA ILE A 105 0.56 -15.80 23.77
C ILE A 105 0.60 -15.40 25.23
N THR A 106 0.35 -14.13 25.52
CA THR A 106 0.44 -13.56 26.86
C THR A 106 -0.53 -14.24 27.83
N ILE A 107 -1.79 -14.45 27.43
CA ILE A 107 -2.75 -15.12 28.29
C ILE A 107 -2.42 -16.61 28.51
N LYS A 108 -1.89 -17.31 27.48
CA LYS A 108 -1.40 -18.69 27.66
C LYS A 108 -0.25 -18.75 28.65
N HIS A 109 0.66 -17.78 28.59
CA HIS A 109 1.76 -17.67 29.54
C HIS A 109 1.26 -17.44 30.97
N THR A 110 0.33 -16.49 31.16
CA THR A 110 -0.27 -16.22 32.48
C THR A 110 -0.96 -17.45 33.07
N ILE A 111 -1.76 -18.17 32.27
CA ILE A 111 -2.43 -19.40 32.72
C ILE A 111 -1.42 -20.47 33.16
N ILE A 112 -0.30 -20.63 32.46
CA ILE A 112 0.71 -21.62 32.79
C ILE A 112 1.43 -21.23 34.08
N ARG A 113 1.82 -19.96 34.22
CA ARG A 113 2.55 -19.46 35.40
C ARG A 113 1.69 -19.55 36.67
N GLU A 114 0.42 -19.19 36.56
CA GLU A 114 -0.51 -19.10 37.68
C GLU A 114 -1.43 -20.32 37.83
N SER A 115 -1.07 -21.42 37.17
CA SER A 115 -1.92 -22.61 37.13
C SER A 115 -2.24 -23.16 38.54
N SER A 116 -1.27 -23.24 39.47
CA SER A 116 -1.54 -23.69 40.83
C SER A 116 -2.50 -22.78 41.58
N VAL A 117 -2.35 -21.45 41.44
CA VAL A 117 -3.24 -20.48 42.06
C VAL A 117 -4.68 -20.64 41.51
N ILE A 118 -4.82 -20.74 40.17
CA ILE A 118 -6.10 -21.00 39.52
C ILE A 118 -6.71 -22.32 40.02
N GLY A 119 -5.90 -23.35 40.18
CA GLY A 119 -6.33 -24.65 40.66
C GLY A 119 -6.80 -24.60 42.09
N THR A 120 -6.09 -23.93 43.01
CA THR A 120 -6.46 -23.72 44.39
C THR A 120 -7.73 -22.91 44.53
N LEU A 121 -7.84 -21.76 43.86
CA LEU A 121 -9.05 -20.94 43.88
C LEU A 121 -10.27 -21.75 43.45
N ARG A 122 -10.16 -22.52 42.37
CA ARG A 122 -11.25 -23.36 41.88
C ARG A 122 -11.59 -24.53 42.83
N ALA A 123 -10.57 -25.10 43.50
CA ALA A 123 -10.79 -26.12 44.53
C ALA A 123 -11.45 -25.55 45.77
N SER A 124 -11.24 -24.27 46.11
CA SER A 124 -11.85 -23.55 47.21
C SER A 124 -13.29 -23.04 46.88
N GLY A 125 -13.85 -23.40 45.73
CA GLY A 125 -15.23 -23.11 45.35
C GLY A 125 -15.45 -21.93 44.40
N TYR A 126 -14.40 -21.22 44.00
CA TYR A 126 -14.56 -20.14 42.99
C TYR A 126 -15.09 -20.68 41.68
N THR A 127 -16.09 -20.01 41.14
CA THR A 127 -16.69 -20.35 39.85
C THR A 127 -15.78 -20.04 38.69
N ARG A 128 -16.01 -20.69 37.53
CA ARG A 128 -15.28 -20.39 36.30
C ARG A 128 -15.42 -18.94 35.85
N GLY A 129 -16.63 -18.35 36.11
CA GLY A 129 -16.93 -16.97 35.76
C GLY A 129 -16.15 -15.94 36.56
N GLU A 130 -16.00 -16.19 37.88
CA GLU A 130 -15.21 -15.31 38.77
C GLU A 130 -13.73 -15.32 38.38
N VAL A 131 -13.19 -16.49 38.18
CA VAL A 131 -11.78 -16.64 37.71
C VAL A 131 -11.60 -15.99 36.33
N LEU A 132 -12.54 -16.21 35.40
CA LEU A 132 -12.53 -15.56 34.08
C LEU A 132 -12.49 -14.04 34.19
N ARG A 133 -13.39 -13.45 35.00
CA ARG A 133 -13.50 -12.01 35.20
C ARG A 133 -12.21 -11.42 35.79
N HIS A 134 -11.65 -12.10 36.79
CA HIS A 134 -10.40 -11.68 37.42
C HIS A 134 -9.25 -11.61 36.42
N TYR A 135 -9.01 -12.69 35.62
CA TYR A 135 -7.91 -12.74 34.66
C TYR A 135 -8.14 -11.89 33.39
N LEU A 136 -9.37 -11.48 33.08
CA LEU A 136 -9.67 -10.54 32.00
C LEU A 136 -9.53 -9.08 32.45
N ALA A 137 -9.69 -8.75 33.73
CA ALA A 137 -9.68 -7.38 34.22
C ALA A 137 -8.38 -6.64 33.85
N VAL A 138 -7.23 -7.23 34.14
CA VAL A 138 -5.92 -6.59 33.88
C VAL A 138 -5.68 -6.37 32.36
N PRO A 139 -5.82 -7.38 31.48
CA PRO A 139 -5.71 -7.14 30.04
C PRO A 139 -6.66 -6.07 29.50
N ILE A 140 -7.94 -6.04 29.98
CA ILE A 140 -8.91 -5.02 29.58
C ILE A 140 -8.42 -3.63 29.98
N MET A 141 -8.03 -3.45 31.24
CA MET A 141 -7.55 -2.16 31.74
C MET A 141 -6.29 -1.68 30.98
N VAL A 142 -5.33 -2.57 30.77
CA VAL A 142 -4.11 -2.24 30.02
C VAL A 142 -4.45 -1.83 28.59
N THR A 143 -5.34 -2.57 27.91
CA THR A 143 -5.72 -2.25 26.53
C THR A 143 -6.48 -0.92 26.46
N LEU A 144 -7.39 -0.68 27.41
CA LEU A 144 -8.15 0.58 27.49
C LEU A 144 -7.21 1.78 27.69
N ILE A 145 -6.33 1.70 28.69
CA ILE A 145 -5.36 2.77 28.97
C ILE A 145 -4.43 2.99 27.76
N SER A 146 -3.91 1.92 27.18
CA SER A 146 -3.03 2.01 26.02
C SER A 146 -3.73 2.61 24.79
N SER A 147 -4.98 2.22 24.55
CA SER A 147 -5.77 2.79 23.45
C SER A 147 -6.07 4.27 23.65
N LEU A 148 -6.42 4.68 24.87
CA LEU A 148 -6.66 6.09 25.20
C LEU A 148 -5.36 6.91 25.07
N LEU A 149 -4.25 6.41 25.60
CA LEU A 149 -2.95 7.07 25.45
C LEU A 149 -2.55 7.16 23.96
N GLY A 150 -2.78 6.09 23.20
CA GLY A 150 -2.53 6.08 21.76
C GLY A 150 -3.37 7.13 21.01
N ASN A 151 -4.65 7.30 21.36
CA ASN A 151 -5.49 8.36 20.79
C ASN A 151 -4.99 9.75 21.18
N VAL A 152 -4.64 9.97 22.45
CA VAL A 152 -4.09 11.27 22.89
C VAL A 152 -2.82 11.59 22.10
N LEU A 153 -1.88 10.65 22.02
CA LEU A 153 -0.65 10.84 21.25
C LEU A 153 -0.92 11.04 19.75
N GLY A 154 -1.88 10.32 19.19
CA GLY A 154 -2.31 10.46 17.79
C GLY A 154 -2.82 11.86 17.49
N TYR A 155 -3.70 12.39 18.34
CA TYR A 155 -4.29 13.72 18.18
C TYR A 155 -3.41 14.89 18.67
N THR A 156 -2.29 14.64 19.32
CA THR A 156 -1.39 15.70 19.83
C THR A 156 -0.03 15.71 19.16
N VAL A 157 0.66 14.58 19.10
CA VAL A 157 2.04 14.47 18.63
C VAL A 157 2.11 13.98 17.18
N PHE A 158 1.50 12.80 16.92
CA PHE A 158 1.66 12.16 15.61
C PHE A 158 0.84 12.84 14.50
N LYS A 159 -0.20 13.62 14.85
CA LYS A 159 -0.98 14.39 13.88
C LYS A 159 -0.10 15.36 13.10
N ASP A 160 0.79 16.06 13.80
CA ASP A 160 1.65 17.09 13.17
C ASP A 160 2.66 16.41 12.23
N MET A 161 3.22 15.26 12.65
CA MET A 161 4.12 14.47 11.81
C MET A 161 3.44 14.01 10.51
N VAL A 162 2.18 13.58 10.56
CA VAL A 162 1.42 13.16 9.38
C VAL A 162 0.98 14.39 8.56
N ALA A 163 0.57 15.48 9.21
CA ALA A 163 0.21 16.73 8.53
C ALA A 163 1.40 17.28 7.73
N ASP A 164 2.60 17.28 8.29
CA ASP A 164 3.81 17.79 7.62
C ASP A 164 4.10 17.07 6.30
N LEU A 165 3.73 15.78 6.16
CA LEU A 165 3.86 15.05 4.89
C LEU A 165 3.07 15.76 3.76
N TYR A 166 1.84 16.19 4.07
CA TYR A 166 0.96 16.84 3.09
C TYR A 166 1.27 18.31 2.91
N TYR A 167 1.55 19.02 4.01
CA TYR A 167 1.90 20.46 3.96
C TYR A 167 3.26 20.72 3.30
N GLY A 168 4.16 19.74 3.34
CA GLY A 168 5.41 19.79 2.58
C GLY A 168 5.23 19.61 1.06
N SER A 169 4.11 19.02 0.64
CA SER A 169 3.84 18.66 -0.76
C SER A 169 2.76 19.52 -1.40
N TYR A 170 1.80 20.02 -0.62
CA TYR A 170 0.62 20.73 -1.09
C TYR A 170 0.44 22.07 -0.38
N SER A 171 -0.11 23.06 -1.09
CA SER A 171 -0.62 24.29 -0.49
C SER A 171 -2.03 24.04 0.05
N LEU A 172 -2.11 23.69 1.33
CA LEU A 172 -3.37 23.36 2.00
C LEU A 172 -3.86 24.52 2.88
N PRO A 173 -5.19 24.58 3.18
CA PRO A 173 -5.74 25.50 4.16
C PRO A 173 -5.14 25.26 5.54
N THR A 174 -5.33 26.21 6.46
CA THR A 174 -4.87 26.08 7.85
C THR A 174 -5.36 24.77 8.46
N TYR A 175 -4.44 23.99 9.05
CA TYR A 175 -4.74 22.71 9.66
C TYR A 175 -5.65 22.87 10.89
N VAL A 176 -6.76 22.16 10.87
CA VAL A 176 -7.70 22.10 12.00
C VAL A 176 -7.92 20.63 12.37
N THR A 177 -7.61 20.28 13.62
CA THR A 177 -7.80 18.93 14.12
C THR A 177 -9.30 18.67 14.35
N VAL A 178 -9.86 17.69 13.64
CA VAL A 178 -11.24 17.26 13.79
C VAL A 178 -11.27 15.83 14.35
N TRP A 179 -12.09 15.60 15.39
CA TRP A 179 -12.27 14.26 15.95
C TRP A 179 -13.04 13.37 14.97
N ASN A 180 -12.54 12.15 14.77
CA ASN A 180 -13.13 11.18 13.85
C ASN A 180 -13.60 9.93 14.61
N ALA A 181 -14.92 9.69 14.62
CA ALA A 181 -15.54 8.56 15.30
C ALA A 181 -15.12 7.21 14.70
N GLU A 182 -14.96 7.12 13.38
CA GLU A 182 -14.52 5.90 12.70
C GLU A 182 -13.10 5.52 13.12
N ALA A 183 -12.18 6.48 13.11
CA ALA A 183 -10.82 6.28 13.58
C ALA A 183 -10.78 5.81 15.03
N PHE A 184 -11.60 6.41 15.92
CA PHE A 184 -11.72 5.98 17.32
C PHE A 184 -12.22 4.54 17.43
N VAL A 185 -13.22 4.15 16.66
CA VAL A 185 -13.73 2.76 16.67
C VAL A 185 -12.63 1.80 16.21
N MET A 186 -11.93 2.11 15.12
CA MET A 186 -10.89 1.24 14.58
C MET A 186 -9.69 1.09 15.52
N THR A 187 -9.25 2.16 16.18
CA THR A 187 -8.05 2.16 17.01
C THR A 187 -8.30 1.85 18.49
N THR A 188 -9.53 1.95 18.96
CA THR A 188 -9.89 1.74 20.37
C THR A 188 -10.86 0.58 20.55
N VAL A 189 -12.04 0.64 19.93
CA VAL A 189 -13.10 -0.34 20.17
C VAL A 189 -12.71 -1.71 19.61
N ILE A 190 -12.23 -1.77 18.38
CA ILE A 190 -11.83 -3.04 17.73
C ILE A 190 -10.71 -3.74 18.52
N PRO A 191 -9.58 -3.10 18.88
CA PRO A 191 -8.55 -3.74 19.72
C PRO A 191 -9.06 -4.23 21.06
N ILE A 192 -9.93 -3.48 21.75
CA ILE A 192 -10.51 -3.91 23.03
C ILE A 192 -11.39 -5.14 22.84
N VAL A 193 -12.30 -5.13 21.86
CA VAL A 193 -13.18 -6.27 21.56
C VAL A 193 -12.36 -7.49 21.17
N LEU A 194 -11.37 -7.31 20.31
CA LEU A 194 -10.47 -8.38 19.86
C LEU A 194 -9.73 -9.00 21.06
N MET A 195 -9.12 -8.16 21.92
CA MET A 195 -8.43 -8.59 23.13
C MET A 195 -9.37 -9.38 24.04
N LEU A 196 -10.58 -8.87 24.26
CA LEU A 196 -11.59 -9.54 25.08
C LEU A 196 -11.96 -10.90 24.51
N VAL A 197 -12.26 -10.98 23.22
CA VAL A 197 -12.63 -12.24 22.54
C VAL A 197 -11.49 -13.25 22.56
N VAL A 198 -10.28 -12.85 22.18
CA VAL A 198 -9.10 -13.76 22.13
C VAL A 198 -8.78 -14.31 23.51
N ASN A 199 -8.75 -13.44 24.53
CA ASN A 199 -8.43 -13.83 25.89
C ASN A 199 -9.55 -14.66 26.53
N ALA A 200 -10.83 -14.24 26.36
CA ALA A 200 -11.97 -14.99 26.88
C ALA A 200 -12.05 -16.40 26.28
N VAL A 201 -11.95 -16.54 24.96
CA VAL A 201 -11.98 -17.85 24.29
C VAL A 201 -10.84 -18.74 24.78
N THR A 202 -9.62 -18.17 24.94
CA THR A 202 -8.47 -18.91 25.40
C THR A 202 -8.62 -19.37 26.87
N LEU A 203 -9.11 -18.47 27.75
CA LEU A 203 -9.37 -18.77 29.15
C LEU A 203 -10.50 -19.79 29.32
N ILE A 204 -11.65 -19.58 28.67
CA ILE A 204 -12.81 -20.47 28.77
C ILE A 204 -12.42 -21.90 28.35
N LYS A 205 -11.68 -22.04 27.23
CA LYS A 205 -11.19 -23.36 26.79
C LYS A 205 -10.31 -24.01 27.87
N LYS A 206 -9.44 -23.27 28.54
CA LYS A 206 -8.55 -23.82 29.58
C LYS A 206 -9.29 -24.07 30.90
N LEU A 207 -10.17 -23.17 31.34
CA LEU A 207 -10.94 -23.30 32.56
C LEU A 207 -11.95 -24.49 32.56
N ARG A 208 -12.16 -25.15 31.42
CA ARG A 208 -12.88 -26.43 31.33
C ARG A 208 -12.12 -27.59 31.99
N LEU A 209 -10.80 -27.46 32.18
CA LEU A 209 -10.01 -28.47 32.90
C LEU A 209 -10.39 -28.54 34.36
N SER A 210 -10.20 -29.70 35.01
CA SER A 210 -10.45 -29.90 36.42
C SER A 210 -9.45 -29.13 37.30
N PRO A 211 -9.81 -28.69 38.53
CA PRO A 211 -8.87 -28.05 39.45
C PRO A 211 -7.60 -28.84 39.71
N LEU A 212 -7.71 -30.16 39.80
CA LEU A 212 -6.57 -31.06 40.03
C LEU A 212 -5.54 -30.96 38.88
N LYS A 213 -5.99 -30.82 37.61
CA LYS A 213 -5.09 -30.62 36.47
C LYS A 213 -4.32 -29.30 36.53
N PHE A 214 -4.95 -28.27 37.07
CA PHE A 214 -4.33 -26.97 37.28
C PHE A 214 -3.25 -27.06 38.39
N ILE A 215 -3.56 -27.69 39.54
CA ILE A 215 -2.64 -27.87 40.64
C ILE A 215 -1.43 -28.71 40.20
N ARG A 216 -1.66 -29.77 39.43
CA ARG A 216 -0.60 -30.63 38.88
C ARG A 216 0.11 -30.00 37.67
N ARG A 217 -0.22 -28.79 37.29
CA ARG A 217 0.30 -28.06 36.09
C ARG A 217 0.16 -28.87 34.78
N ASP A 218 -0.73 -29.88 34.73
CA ASP A 218 -1.07 -30.66 33.52
C ASP A 218 -2.19 -29.99 32.75
N LEU A 219 -1.85 -28.87 32.08
CA LEU A 219 -2.79 -28.07 31.30
C LEU A 219 -3.01 -28.64 29.88
N SER A 220 -2.57 -29.88 29.60
CA SER A 220 -2.78 -30.54 28.34
C SER A 220 -4.23 -31.02 28.19
N MET A 221 -4.90 -30.59 27.13
CA MET A 221 -6.24 -31.10 26.76
C MET A 221 -6.18 -32.42 25.96
N LYS A 222 -4.99 -32.81 25.51
CA LYS A 222 -4.77 -34.02 24.70
C LYS A 222 -4.20 -35.14 25.59
N LYS A 223 -4.63 -36.40 25.35
CA LYS A 223 -4.00 -37.57 25.96
C LYS A 223 -2.47 -37.55 25.77
N LYS A 224 -1.73 -38.00 26.78
CA LYS A 224 -0.26 -38.07 26.74
C LYS A 224 0.19 -38.64 25.38
N LYS A 225 0.97 -37.88 24.63
CA LYS A 225 1.51 -38.34 23.34
C LYS A 225 2.43 -39.53 23.64
N LYS A 226 2.24 -40.66 22.92
CA LYS A 226 3.18 -41.79 22.95
C LYS A 226 4.59 -41.26 22.69
N ALA A 227 5.58 -41.75 23.42
CA ALA A 227 6.97 -41.38 23.21
C ALA A 227 7.38 -41.68 21.77
N LEU A 228 7.75 -40.65 21.02
CA LEU A 228 8.21 -40.82 19.63
C LEU A 228 9.56 -41.56 19.69
N ARG A 229 9.61 -42.72 19.01
CA ARG A 229 10.89 -43.41 18.79
C ARG A 229 11.68 -42.61 17.76
N LEU A 230 12.81 -42.02 18.21
CA LEU A 230 13.73 -41.29 17.35
C LEU A 230 14.82 -42.25 16.84
N PRO A 231 15.33 -42.04 15.60
CA PRO A 231 16.48 -42.79 15.08
C PRO A 231 17.71 -42.69 15.97
N HIS A 232 18.73 -43.53 15.72
CA HIS A 232 19.95 -43.61 16.51
C HIS A 232 20.90 -42.42 16.25
N PHE A 233 20.47 -41.21 16.62
CA PHE A 233 21.29 -40.00 16.60
C PHE A 233 22.13 -39.90 17.91
N LYS A 234 23.19 -39.07 17.89
CA LYS A 234 23.96 -38.69 19.08
C LYS A 234 23.02 -38.11 20.15
N PHE A 235 23.36 -38.32 21.44
CA PHE A 235 22.54 -37.89 22.58
C PHE A 235 22.02 -36.46 22.49
N PHE A 236 22.92 -35.50 22.24
CA PHE A 236 22.56 -34.09 22.14
C PHE A 236 21.56 -33.79 21.00
N THR A 237 21.69 -34.43 19.85
CA THR A 237 20.76 -34.28 18.71
C THR A 237 19.40 -34.86 19.06
N ARG A 238 19.34 -36.06 19.66
CA ARG A 238 18.08 -36.68 20.11
C ARG A 238 17.38 -35.80 21.15
N PHE A 239 18.13 -35.24 22.09
CA PHE A 239 17.62 -34.37 23.14
C PHE A 239 17.03 -33.08 22.54
N ARG A 240 17.72 -32.43 21.61
CA ARG A 240 17.26 -31.23 20.92
C ARG A 240 15.96 -31.48 20.14
N ILE A 241 15.90 -32.53 19.35
CA ILE A 241 14.68 -32.91 18.60
C ILE A 241 13.52 -33.17 19.57
N ARG A 242 13.79 -33.84 20.72
CA ARG A 242 12.78 -34.11 21.74
C ARG A 242 12.24 -32.81 22.37
N ILE A 243 13.09 -31.83 22.66
CA ILE A 243 12.68 -30.51 23.16
C ILE A 243 11.72 -29.83 22.18
N VAL A 244 12.06 -29.81 20.88
CA VAL A 244 11.20 -29.20 19.85
C VAL A 244 9.86 -29.92 19.78
N LEU A 245 9.86 -31.26 19.71
CA LEU A 245 8.63 -32.04 19.58
C LEU A 245 7.73 -31.96 20.82
N GLN A 246 8.31 -31.90 22.03
CA GLN A 246 7.58 -31.71 23.28
C GLN A 246 6.93 -30.31 23.34
N ASN A 247 7.63 -29.30 22.84
CA ASN A 247 7.22 -27.89 22.83
C ASN A 247 6.72 -27.42 21.45
N LEU A 248 6.32 -28.31 20.56
CA LEU A 248 5.97 -28.00 19.16
C LEU A 248 4.99 -26.83 19.05
N SER A 249 4.00 -26.76 19.94
CA SER A 249 3.03 -25.65 19.95
C SER A 249 3.70 -24.28 20.22
N SER A 250 4.75 -24.22 21.05
CA SER A 250 5.47 -22.98 21.33
C SER A 250 6.42 -22.61 20.19
N TYR A 251 7.06 -23.60 19.60
CA TYR A 251 7.89 -23.39 18.40
C TYR A 251 7.05 -22.98 17.20
N LEU A 252 5.87 -23.58 16.99
CA LEU A 252 4.95 -23.14 15.93
C LEU A 252 4.47 -21.71 16.15
N MET A 253 4.15 -21.33 17.40
CA MET A 253 3.84 -19.93 17.72
C MET A 253 5.01 -18.99 17.43
N MET A 254 6.26 -19.43 17.68
CA MET A 254 7.44 -18.64 17.35
C MET A 254 7.61 -18.47 15.83
N PHE A 255 7.39 -19.52 15.06
CA PHE A 255 7.36 -19.44 13.60
C PHE A 255 6.32 -18.43 13.10
N ILE A 256 5.08 -18.53 13.57
CA ILE A 256 4.00 -17.59 13.21
C ILE A 256 4.36 -16.15 13.62
N GLY A 257 4.97 -15.96 14.79
CA GLY A 257 5.42 -14.64 15.23
C GLY A 257 6.52 -14.04 14.35
N ILE A 258 7.51 -14.84 13.97
CA ILE A 258 8.56 -14.43 13.03
C ILE A 258 7.96 -14.14 11.66
N PHE A 259 7.01 -14.94 11.21
CA PHE A 259 6.29 -14.72 9.97
C PHE A 259 5.57 -13.36 9.94
N PHE A 260 4.79 -13.04 10.97
CA PHE A 260 4.11 -11.73 11.05
C PHE A 260 5.09 -10.55 11.11
N ALA A 261 6.16 -10.70 11.89
CA ALA A 261 7.22 -9.70 11.93
C ALA A 261 7.90 -9.52 10.55
N SER A 262 8.10 -10.63 9.83
CA SER A 262 8.67 -10.59 8.47
C SER A 262 7.73 -9.93 7.45
N VAL A 263 6.41 -10.15 7.55
CA VAL A 263 5.43 -9.47 6.69
C VAL A 263 5.50 -7.95 6.89
N LEU A 264 5.49 -7.50 8.15
CA LEU A 264 5.56 -6.07 8.44
C LEU A 264 6.91 -5.45 8.05
N LEU A 265 8.01 -6.19 8.30
CA LEU A 265 9.35 -5.75 7.93
C LEU A 265 9.51 -5.65 6.40
N LEU A 266 9.00 -6.64 5.67
CA LEU A 266 8.98 -6.63 4.21
C LEU A 266 8.19 -5.43 3.67
N PHE A 267 7.02 -5.15 4.23
CA PHE A 267 6.22 -3.98 3.86
C PHE A 267 7.02 -2.68 4.01
N GLY A 268 7.67 -2.46 5.17
CA GLY A 268 8.45 -1.24 5.40
C GLY A 268 9.71 -1.13 4.54
N MET A 269 10.27 -2.26 4.08
CA MET A 269 11.52 -2.25 3.32
C MET A 269 11.34 -2.32 1.81
N MET A 270 10.20 -2.80 1.31
CA MET A 270 10.00 -2.99 -0.12
C MET A 270 9.56 -1.70 -0.82
N MET A 271 8.91 -0.76 -0.12
CA MET A 271 8.25 0.39 -0.73
C MET A 271 9.22 1.33 -1.44
N GLN A 272 10.33 1.66 -0.80
CA GLN A 272 11.32 2.56 -1.42
C GLN A 272 11.94 1.95 -2.69
N PRO A 273 12.51 0.73 -2.69
CA PRO A 273 13.04 0.11 -3.90
C PRO A 273 11.98 -0.12 -4.99
N LEU A 274 10.73 -0.34 -4.59
CA LEU A 274 9.61 -0.48 -5.53
C LEU A 274 9.35 0.83 -6.27
N LEU A 275 9.30 1.97 -5.56
CA LEU A 275 9.10 3.28 -6.17
C LEU A 275 10.26 3.70 -7.07
N GLU A 276 11.51 3.42 -6.66
CA GLU A 276 12.70 3.64 -7.49
C GLU A 276 12.64 2.79 -8.78
N LYS A 277 12.32 1.50 -8.65
CA LYS A 277 12.20 0.62 -9.82
C LYS A 277 11.02 0.97 -10.73
N TYR A 278 9.92 1.45 -10.14
CA TYR A 278 8.79 1.95 -10.92
C TYR A 278 9.18 3.18 -11.73
N GLN A 279 9.93 4.10 -11.14
CA GLN A 279 10.46 5.27 -11.85
C GLN A 279 11.28 4.86 -13.08
N ASP A 280 12.23 3.93 -12.93
CA ASP A 280 13.01 3.40 -14.05
C ASP A 280 12.11 2.81 -15.13
N LYS A 281 11.17 1.94 -14.75
CA LYS A 281 10.24 1.30 -15.69
C LYS A 281 9.36 2.30 -16.44
N VAL A 282 8.92 3.35 -15.78
CA VAL A 282 8.10 4.40 -16.40
C VAL A 282 8.91 5.18 -17.44
N LEU A 283 10.18 5.48 -17.13
CA LEU A 283 11.09 6.12 -18.08
C LEU A 283 11.37 5.23 -19.28
N ASP A 284 11.66 3.95 -19.05
CA ASP A 284 11.88 2.96 -20.12
C ASP A 284 10.64 2.76 -21.01
N ALA A 285 9.44 2.92 -20.43
CA ALA A 285 8.16 2.80 -21.15
C ALA A 285 7.71 4.10 -21.83
N MET A 286 8.41 5.20 -21.62
CA MET A 286 8.07 6.48 -22.22
C MET A 286 8.20 6.42 -23.74
N ILE A 287 7.12 6.75 -24.46
CA ILE A 287 7.08 6.62 -25.93
C ILE A 287 8.04 7.63 -26.58
N ALA A 288 8.04 8.87 -26.11
CA ALA A 288 8.93 9.92 -26.61
C ALA A 288 9.30 10.91 -25.51
N PRO A 289 10.47 11.57 -25.58
CA PRO A 289 10.92 12.56 -24.60
C PRO A 289 9.95 13.74 -24.41
N TYR A 290 9.24 14.12 -25.47
CA TYR A 290 8.18 15.13 -25.44
C TYR A 290 6.92 14.55 -26.06
N GLN A 291 5.84 14.54 -25.29
CA GLN A 291 4.53 14.09 -25.73
C GLN A 291 3.56 15.27 -25.63
N TYR A 292 3.26 15.87 -26.78
CA TYR A 292 2.39 17.02 -26.88
C TYR A 292 0.95 16.59 -27.05
N VAL A 293 0.06 17.07 -26.18
CA VAL A 293 -1.40 16.98 -26.36
C VAL A 293 -1.87 18.35 -26.80
N LEU A 294 -2.57 18.39 -27.91
CA LEU A 294 -3.04 19.63 -28.55
C LEU A 294 -4.51 19.90 -28.20
N LYS A 295 -4.85 21.18 -28.07
CA LYS A 295 -6.26 21.64 -27.96
C LYS A 295 -6.96 21.62 -29.30
N THR A 296 -6.22 21.81 -30.36
CA THR A 296 -6.67 21.77 -31.75
C THR A 296 -5.55 21.28 -32.63
N GLN A 297 -5.87 20.74 -33.76
CA GLN A 297 -4.91 20.20 -34.71
C GLN A 297 -4.12 21.33 -35.40
N VAL A 298 -2.83 21.41 -35.14
CA VAL A 298 -1.89 22.35 -35.75
C VAL A 298 -0.74 21.54 -36.31
N ASP A 299 -0.40 21.78 -37.59
CA ASP A 299 0.74 21.13 -38.22
C ASP A 299 2.06 21.76 -37.77
N THR A 300 3.04 20.92 -37.53
CA THR A 300 4.42 21.31 -37.24
C THR A 300 5.32 21.13 -38.47
N THR A 301 6.36 21.91 -38.56
CA THR A 301 7.41 21.79 -39.58
C THR A 301 8.54 20.87 -39.15
N ASN A 302 8.54 20.41 -37.89
CA ASN A 302 9.57 19.52 -37.39
C ASN A 302 9.43 18.09 -37.99
N PRO A 303 10.41 17.61 -38.74
CA PRO A 303 10.33 16.30 -39.43
C PRO A 303 10.39 15.11 -38.45
N ASP A 304 10.83 15.32 -37.21
CA ASP A 304 10.90 14.28 -36.19
C ASP A 304 9.60 14.15 -35.41
N ALA A 305 8.71 15.12 -35.50
CA ALA A 305 7.40 15.06 -34.86
C ALA A 305 6.51 14.01 -35.54
N GLU A 306 6.00 13.08 -34.76
CA GLU A 306 5.12 11.99 -35.20
C GLU A 306 3.73 12.18 -34.62
N LYS A 307 2.72 12.13 -35.47
CA LYS A 307 1.31 12.28 -35.09
C LYS A 307 0.83 11.08 -34.29
N TYR A 308 0.00 11.32 -33.30
CA TYR A 308 -0.74 10.28 -32.59
C TYR A 308 -2.13 10.78 -32.20
N SER A 309 -3.01 9.83 -31.93
CA SER A 309 -4.34 10.12 -31.35
C SER A 309 -4.45 9.52 -29.97
N MET A 310 -5.10 10.22 -29.04
CA MET A 310 -5.37 9.73 -27.70
C MET A 310 -6.76 10.18 -27.24
N ILE A 311 -7.48 9.24 -26.64
CA ILE A 311 -8.71 9.53 -25.88
C ILE A 311 -8.66 8.82 -24.54
N SER A 312 -9.45 9.31 -23.60
CA SER A 312 -9.67 8.64 -22.31
C SER A 312 -11.07 8.04 -22.30
N LEU A 313 -11.19 6.74 -22.05
CA LEU A 313 -12.46 6.05 -21.92
C LEU A 313 -12.52 5.30 -20.60
N ASN A 314 -13.70 5.14 -20.07
CA ASN A 314 -13.94 4.42 -18.83
C ASN A 314 -14.01 2.92 -19.08
N TYR A 315 -13.20 2.17 -18.37
CA TYR A 315 -13.25 0.71 -18.32
C TYR A 315 -14.05 0.26 -17.10
N GLU A 316 -15.12 -0.49 -17.32
CA GLU A 316 -15.93 -1.09 -16.26
C GLU A 316 -15.30 -2.41 -15.82
N GLY A 317 -14.35 -2.33 -14.90
CA GLY A 317 -13.74 -3.51 -14.30
C GLY A 317 -14.64 -4.19 -13.26
N LYS A 318 -14.39 -5.47 -12.97
CA LYS A 318 -15.18 -6.24 -11.98
C LYS A 318 -15.22 -5.62 -10.58
N THR A 319 -14.18 -4.90 -10.22
CA THR A 319 -13.99 -4.35 -8.86
C THR A 319 -14.10 -2.83 -8.84
N ARG A 320 -13.68 -2.17 -9.90
CA ARG A 320 -13.63 -0.71 -10.01
C ARG A 320 -13.71 -0.28 -11.46
N ASN A 321 -14.33 0.88 -11.67
CA ASN A 321 -14.32 1.58 -12.94
C ASN A 321 -13.17 2.60 -12.93
N GLU A 322 -12.45 2.69 -14.05
CA GLU A 322 -11.27 3.55 -14.17
C GLU A 322 -11.17 4.11 -15.58
N ASP A 323 -10.76 5.38 -15.66
CA ASP A 323 -10.46 6.01 -16.93
C ASP A 323 -9.10 5.52 -17.44
N ILE A 324 -9.07 4.96 -18.63
CA ILE A 324 -7.87 4.40 -19.27
C ILE A 324 -7.54 5.16 -20.53
N SER A 325 -6.25 5.27 -20.85
CA SER A 325 -5.78 5.94 -22.05
C SER A 325 -5.79 4.99 -23.24
N ILE A 326 -6.33 5.46 -24.37
CA ILE A 326 -6.35 4.70 -25.60
C ILE A 326 -5.55 5.49 -26.65
N TYR A 327 -4.53 4.84 -27.19
CA TYR A 327 -3.61 5.42 -28.14
C TYR A 327 -3.84 4.86 -29.55
N GLY A 328 -4.00 5.76 -30.52
CA GLY A 328 -3.90 5.49 -31.93
C GLY A 328 -2.52 5.91 -32.44
N LEU A 329 -1.71 4.97 -32.88
CA LEU A 329 -0.31 5.16 -33.23
C LEU A 329 -0.10 4.90 -34.71
N VAL A 330 0.85 5.61 -35.33
CA VAL A 330 1.23 5.42 -36.74
C VAL A 330 1.88 4.05 -36.92
N GLU A 331 1.57 3.36 -38.00
CA GLU A 331 2.27 2.15 -38.40
C GLU A 331 3.77 2.45 -38.61
N ASN A 332 4.63 1.59 -38.09
CA ASN A 332 6.11 1.78 -38.09
C ASN A 332 6.56 3.08 -37.41
N SER A 333 5.97 3.39 -36.26
CA SER A 333 6.33 4.53 -35.42
C SER A 333 7.85 4.57 -35.14
N LYS A 334 8.44 5.77 -35.21
CA LYS A 334 9.85 6.01 -34.83
C LYS A 334 10.06 5.89 -33.31
N TYR A 335 9.02 6.11 -32.54
CA TYR A 335 9.06 6.21 -31.08
C TYR A 335 8.50 4.97 -30.38
N PHE A 336 7.49 4.34 -30.97
CA PHE A 336 6.87 3.16 -30.42
C PHE A 336 7.41 1.90 -31.08
N THR A 337 8.29 1.19 -30.37
CA THR A 337 9.05 0.06 -30.93
C THR A 337 8.29 -1.27 -30.95
N GLN A 338 7.13 -1.33 -30.29
CA GLN A 338 6.31 -2.53 -30.23
C GLN A 338 5.44 -2.66 -31.47
N GLU A 339 5.37 -3.86 -32.05
CA GLU A 339 4.45 -4.12 -33.16
C GLU A 339 3.00 -4.08 -32.70
N LEU A 340 2.20 -3.26 -33.35
CA LEU A 340 0.77 -3.19 -33.14
C LEU A 340 0.05 -4.34 -33.85
N PRO A 341 -1.04 -4.87 -33.28
CA PRO A 341 -1.85 -5.89 -33.94
C PRO A 341 -2.59 -5.29 -35.14
N LYS A 342 -2.71 -6.04 -36.22
CA LYS A 342 -3.51 -5.63 -37.40
C LYS A 342 -5.00 -5.71 -37.14
N GLU A 343 -5.44 -6.63 -36.30
CA GLU A 343 -6.82 -6.77 -35.85
C GLU A 343 -6.87 -6.80 -34.33
N GLY A 344 -7.83 -6.14 -33.73
CA GLY A 344 -7.95 -6.01 -32.28
C GLY A 344 -7.03 -4.94 -31.72
N VAL A 345 -6.70 -5.05 -30.44
CA VAL A 345 -5.92 -4.05 -29.72
C VAL A 345 -4.80 -4.68 -28.90
N ALA A 346 -3.74 -3.91 -28.67
CA ALA A 346 -2.75 -4.25 -27.67
C ALA A 346 -3.10 -3.55 -26.35
N VAL A 347 -2.88 -4.23 -25.22
CA VAL A 347 -3.09 -3.67 -23.88
C VAL A 347 -1.78 -3.65 -23.11
N SER A 348 -1.62 -2.70 -22.18
CA SER A 348 -0.46 -2.65 -21.30
C SER A 348 -0.40 -3.87 -20.37
N ASP A 349 0.80 -4.29 -19.99
CA ASP A 349 1.02 -5.30 -18.94
C ASP A 349 0.38 -4.89 -17.61
N SER A 350 0.40 -3.61 -17.27
CA SER A 350 -0.31 -3.03 -16.13
C SER A 350 -1.82 -3.30 -16.16
N PHE A 351 -2.44 -3.26 -17.36
CA PHE A 351 -3.86 -3.59 -17.52
C PHE A 351 -4.13 -5.08 -17.28
N ASN A 352 -3.27 -5.94 -17.83
CA ASN A 352 -3.36 -7.39 -17.61
C ASN A 352 -3.17 -7.73 -16.12
N GLU A 353 -2.14 -7.18 -15.46
CA GLU A 353 -1.86 -7.45 -14.05
C GLU A 353 -3.00 -7.00 -13.12
N LYS A 354 -3.58 -5.81 -13.37
CA LYS A 354 -4.64 -5.26 -12.51
C LYS A 354 -5.98 -5.97 -12.66
N TYR A 355 -6.40 -6.20 -13.89
CA TYR A 355 -7.75 -6.69 -14.19
C TYR A 355 -7.81 -8.15 -14.62
N GLY A 356 -6.66 -8.80 -14.80
CA GLY A 356 -6.55 -10.20 -15.20
C GLY A 356 -7.03 -10.48 -16.62
N VAL A 357 -7.08 -9.46 -17.48
CA VAL A 357 -7.50 -9.61 -18.87
C VAL A 357 -6.43 -10.34 -19.69
N GLN A 358 -6.85 -11.19 -20.61
CA GLN A 358 -5.94 -12.03 -21.40
C GLN A 358 -6.13 -11.82 -22.90
N VAL A 359 -5.15 -12.28 -23.68
CA VAL A 359 -5.25 -12.31 -25.14
C VAL A 359 -6.46 -13.16 -25.55
N GLY A 360 -7.31 -12.60 -26.40
CA GLY A 360 -8.57 -13.20 -26.84
C GLY A 360 -9.80 -12.66 -26.13
N ASP A 361 -9.66 -12.03 -24.98
CA ASP A 361 -10.78 -11.40 -24.27
C ASP A 361 -11.31 -10.19 -25.02
N THR A 362 -12.60 -9.91 -24.82
CA THR A 362 -13.24 -8.69 -25.32
C THR A 362 -13.52 -7.76 -24.15
N ILE A 363 -12.99 -6.54 -24.21
CA ILE A 363 -13.22 -5.50 -23.23
C ILE A 363 -14.26 -4.49 -23.75
N THR A 364 -15.02 -3.93 -22.83
CA THR A 364 -16.00 -2.86 -23.13
C THR A 364 -15.48 -1.56 -22.56
N LEU A 365 -15.36 -0.55 -23.41
CA LEU A 365 -14.93 0.79 -23.10
C LEU A 365 -16.11 1.72 -23.25
N LYS A 366 -16.30 2.67 -22.34
CA LYS A 366 -17.48 3.52 -22.29
C LYS A 366 -17.08 4.99 -22.26
N GLU A 367 -17.73 5.80 -23.04
CA GLU A 367 -17.61 7.24 -22.92
C GLU A 367 -18.22 7.72 -21.61
N LYS A 368 -17.53 8.64 -20.98
CA LYS A 368 -17.89 9.12 -19.64
C LYS A 368 -19.20 9.89 -19.62
N TYR A 369 -19.48 10.63 -20.69
CA TYR A 369 -20.60 11.58 -20.76
C TYR A 369 -21.73 11.12 -21.68
N GLU A 370 -21.41 10.66 -22.87
CA GLU A 370 -22.41 10.26 -23.88
C GLU A 370 -22.94 8.84 -23.67
N GLY A 371 -22.21 8.03 -22.89
CA GLY A 371 -22.61 6.65 -22.59
C GLY A 371 -22.45 5.66 -23.74
N LYS A 372 -21.82 6.09 -24.84
CA LYS A 372 -21.50 5.24 -25.98
C LYS A 372 -20.49 4.16 -25.54
N GLN A 373 -20.67 2.94 -26.04
CA GLN A 373 -19.86 1.78 -25.67
C GLN A 373 -19.14 1.21 -26.88
N TYR A 374 -17.87 0.90 -26.69
CA TYR A 374 -17.02 0.28 -27.71
C TYR A 374 -16.55 -1.08 -27.20
N ARG A 375 -16.66 -2.10 -28.04
CA ARG A 375 -16.17 -3.44 -27.76
C ARG A 375 -14.94 -3.70 -28.59
N VAL A 376 -13.81 -3.95 -27.93
CA VAL A 376 -12.53 -4.23 -28.58
C VAL A 376 -11.95 -5.55 -28.08
N LYS A 377 -11.38 -6.34 -29.00
CA LYS A 377 -10.78 -7.63 -28.69
C LYS A 377 -9.30 -7.47 -28.44
N ILE A 378 -8.80 -8.05 -27.34
CA ILE A 378 -7.38 -8.02 -26.99
C ILE A 378 -6.64 -9.02 -27.87
N ALA A 379 -5.70 -8.53 -28.66
CA ALA A 379 -4.85 -9.33 -29.52
C ALA A 379 -3.45 -9.55 -28.95
N LYS A 380 -2.95 -8.60 -28.13
CA LYS A 380 -1.59 -8.65 -27.59
C LYS A 380 -1.52 -7.94 -26.24
N VAL A 381 -0.61 -8.38 -25.37
CA VAL A 381 -0.18 -7.66 -24.16
C VAL A 381 1.23 -7.14 -24.42
N ILE A 382 1.49 -5.88 -24.12
CA ILE A 382 2.79 -5.22 -24.36
C ILE A 382 3.33 -4.62 -23.06
N PRO A 383 4.64 -4.56 -22.86
CA PRO A 383 5.24 -3.91 -21.70
C PRO A 383 5.04 -2.39 -21.80
N TYR A 384 4.25 -1.85 -20.88
CA TYR A 384 4.02 -0.41 -20.75
C TYR A 384 3.65 -0.08 -19.31
N ALA A 385 4.66 0.26 -18.50
CA ALA A 385 4.49 0.52 -17.07
C ALA A 385 3.99 1.94 -16.75
N ALA A 386 3.94 2.83 -17.74
CA ALA A 386 3.57 4.23 -17.53
C ALA A 386 2.07 4.44 -17.23
N GLY A 387 1.23 3.41 -17.43
CA GLY A 387 -0.20 3.47 -17.10
C GLY A 387 -1.00 2.31 -17.65
N ILE A 388 -2.30 2.34 -17.34
CA ILE A 388 -3.26 1.40 -17.91
C ILE A 388 -3.68 1.96 -19.27
N ALA A 389 -3.28 1.28 -20.34
CA ALA A 389 -3.45 1.80 -21.69
C ALA A 389 -3.82 0.71 -22.70
N VAL A 390 -4.46 1.17 -23.77
CA VAL A 390 -4.81 0.37 -24.96
C VAL A 390 -4.15 1.03 -26.18
N PHE A 391 -3.60 0.22 -27.07
CA PHE A 391 -2.88 0.68 -28.25
C PHE A 391 -3.43 0.02 -29.51
N MET A 392 -3.57 0.80 -30.58
CA MET A 392 -4.01 0.33 -31.89
C MET A 392 -3.45 1.23 -33.00
N PRO A 393 -3.46 0.80 -34.28
CA PRO A 393 -3.13 1.66 -35.38
C PRO A 393 -4.03 2.90 -35.44
N ILE A 394 -3.48 4.06 -35.84
CA ILE A 394 -4.22 5.34 -35.85
C ILE A 394 -5.43 5.31 -36.77
N ASP A 395 -5.35 4.60 -37.89
CA ASP A 395 -6.48 4.45 -38.82
C ASP A 395 -7.62 3.65 -38.18
N GLN A 396 -7.28 2.52 -37.53
CA GLN A 396 -8.25 1.73 -36.78
C GLN A 396 -8.87 2.53 -35.63
N PHE A 397 -8.06 3.35 -34.93
CA PHE A 397 -8.52 4.24 -33.88
C PHE A 397 -9.56 5.23 -34.40
N ASN A 398 -9.23 5.94 -35.49
CA ASN A 398 -10.11 6.95 -36.09
C ASN A 398 -11.43 6.35 -36.60
N GLU A 399 -11.38 5.12 -37.13
CA GLU A 399 -12.57 4.40 -37.57
C GLU A 399 -13.41 3.89 -36.39
N THR A 400 -12.79 3.25 -35.40
CA THR A 400 -13.47 2.67 -34.23
C THR A 400 -14.20 3.72 -33.41
N PHE A 401 -13.56 4.87 -33.20
CA PHE A 401 -14.10 5.95 -32.38
C PHE A 401 -14.80 7.05 -33.20
N GLU A 402 -14.97 6.84 -34.51
CA GLU A 402 -15.65 7.77 -35.43
C GLU A 402 -15.05 9.18 -35.42
N MET A 403 -13.69 9.26 -35.20
CA MET A 403 -12.99 10.51 -35.11
C MET A 403 -12.97 11.23 -36.46
N LYS A 404 -13.56 12.43 -36.49
CA LYS A 404 -13.60 13.26 -37.68
C LYS A 404 -12.97 14.61 -37.40
N VAL A 405 -12.30 15.14 -38.40
CA VAL A 405 -11.81 16.52 -38.36
C VAL A 405 -12.99 17.44 -38.51
N ASP A 406 -13.39 18.09 -37.43
CA ASP A 406 -14.37 19.18 -37.54
C ASP A 406 -13.64 20.46 -37.98
N LEU A 407 -13.86 20.86 -39.22
CA LEU A 407 -13.29 22.08 -39.79
C LEU A 407 -13.79 23.35 -39.08
N PHE A 408 -14.88 23.23 -38.32
CA PHE A 408 -15.54 24.35 -37.64
C PHE A 408 -15.43 24.27 -36.11
N ASP A 409 -14.64 23.30 -35.59
CA ASP A 409 -14.40 23.18 -34.15
C ASP A 409 -13.77 24.45 -33.58
N GLN A 410 -14.03 24.69 -32.30
CA GLN A 410 -13.71 25.93 -31.59
C GLN A 410 -12.23 26.35 -31.66
N GLY A 411 -11.31 25.42 -31.93
CA GLY A 411 -9.90 25.70 -32.20
C GLY A 411 -9.61 26.37 -33.55
N PHE A 412 -10.52 26.26 -34.53
CA PHE A 412 -10.36 26.83 -35.86
C PHE A 412 -10.89 28.26 -36.04
N ARG A 413 -11.11 28.96 -34.97
CA ARG A 413 -11.47 30.39 -35.01
C ARG A 413 -10.32 31.30 -35.44
N ASP A 414 -9.09 30.75 -35.61
CA ASP A 414 -7.99 31.45 -36.24
C ASP A 414 -8.13 31.35 -37.79
N PRO A 415 -8.47 32.42 -38.47
CA PRO A 415 -8.66 32.41 -39.95
C PRO A 415 -7.39 31.98 -40.71
N ALA A 416 -6.20 32.20 -40.14
CA ALA A 416 -4.94 31.84 -40.75
C ALA A 416 -4.73 30.32 -40.76
N LEU A 417 -5.11 29.64 -39.68
CA LEU A 417 -5.07 28.18 -39.57
C LEU A 417 -6.10 27.52 -40.50
N LEU A 418 -7.29 28.07 -40.56
CA LEU A 418 -8.33 27.58 -41.46
C LEU A 418 -7.90 27.70 -42.93
N LEU A 419 -7.36 28.84 -43.34
CA LEU A 419 -6.82 29.06 -44.70
C LEU A 419 -5.66 28.10 -45.02
N LYS A 420 -4.70 27.92 -44.10
CA LYS A 420 -3.59 27.00 -44.26
C LYS A 420 -4.08 25.56 -44.46
N ARG A 421 -5.10 25.16 -43.75
CA ARG A 421 -5.68 23.82 -43.83
C ARG A 421 -6.50 23.56 -45.09
N LEU A 422 -7.29 24.53 -45.51
CA LEU A 422 -8.03 24.47 -46.76
C LEU A 422 -7.10 24.46 -47.98
N SER A 423 -5.90 24.99 -47.85
CA SER A 423 -4.87 25.00 -48.91
C SER A 423 -3.96 23.78 -48.92
N THR A 424 -4.01 22.91 -47.90
CA THR A 424 -3.18 21.70 -47.81
C THR A 424 -3.83 20.57 -48.62
N PRO A 425 -3.16 19.98 -49.63
CA PRO A 425 -3.71 18.88 -50.40
C PRO A 425 -3.81 17.60 -49.55
N GLY A 426 -4.98 16.96 -49.55
CA GLY A 426 -5.24 15.68 -48.88
C GLY A 426 -6.48 15.70 -47.98
N LYS A 427 -6.96 14.50 -47.57
CA LYS A 427 -7.98 14.42 -46.53
C LYS A 427 -7.31 14.77 -45.20
N PRO A 428 -7.87 15.69 -44.42
CA PRO A 428 -7.30 15.97 -43.09
C PRO A 428 -7.40 14.72 -42.22
N GLU A 429 -6.26 14.27 -41.76
CA GLU A 429 -6.11 13.14 -40.85
C GLU A 429 -6.35 13.62 -39.42
N TYR A 430 -7.18 12.90 -38.64
CA TYR A 430 -7.43 13.25 -37.25
C TYR A 430 -6.25 12.81 -36.38
N PHE A 431 -5.77 13.71 -35.55
CA PHE A 431 -4.76 13.45 -34.53
C PHE A 431 -4.95 14.40 -33.35
N THR A 432 -4.49 13.98 -32.15
CA THR A 432 -4.62 14.79 -30.93
C THR A 432 -3.29 15.32 -30.41
N GLY A 433 -2.16 14.90 -30.98
CA GLY A 433 -0.86 15.33 -30.48
C GLY A 433 0.32 14.88 -31.30
N TYR A 434 1.50 15.19 -30.78
CA TYR A 434 2.78 14.82 -31.38
C TYR A 434 3.70 14.16 -30.36
N PHE A 435 4.37 13.11 -30.76
CA PHE A 435 5.61 12.63 -30.16
C PHE A 435 6.80 13.33 -30.79
N SER A 436 7.74 13.78 -29.99
CA SER A 436 8.94 14.45 -30.50
C SER A 436 10.16 14.15 -29.61
N LYS A 437 11.33 14.09 -30.25
CA LYS A 437 12.61 13.97 -29.55
C LYS A 437 13.05 15.32 -28.97
N GLU A 438 12.73 16.40 -29.66
CA GLU A 438 13.10 17.76 -29.29
C GLU A 438 11.86 18.60 -28.98
N LYS A 439 12.07 19.70 -28.24
CA LYS A 439 10.99 20.63 -27.93
C LYS A 439 10.49 21.31 -29.22
N LEU A 440 9.18 21.23 -29.47
CA LEU A 440 8.55 21.92 -30.59
C LEU A 440 8.45 23.41 -30.27
N THR A 441 9.04 24.25 -31.15
CA THR A 441 9.07 25.71 -30.98
C THR A 441 8.20 26.44 -32.02
N ASP A 442 7.70 25.72 -33.00
CA ASP A 442 6.89 26.25 -34.10
C ASP A 442 5.38 26.16 -33.87
N ILE A 443 4.97 25.52 -32.77
CA ILE A 443 3.58 25.47 -32.30
C ILE A 443 3.41 26.49 -31.18
N ASP A 444 2.48 27.42 -31.36
CA ASP A 444 2.15 28.43 -30.33
C ASP A 444 1.55 27.74 -29.09
N GLU A 445 2.01 28.11 -27.90
CA GLU A 445 1.57 27.56 -26.62
C GLU A 445 0.04 27.60 -26.41
N LYS A 446 -0.65 28.55 -27.03
CA LYS A 446 -2.13 28.63 -26.99
C LYS A 446 -2.84 27.37 -27.54
N TYR A 447 -2.18 26.65 -28.46
CA TYR A 447 -2.70 25.41 -29.06
C TYR A 447 -2.29 24.13 -28.32
N ILE A 448 -1.35 24.23 -27.39
CA ILE A 448 -0.88 23.10 -26.59
C ILE A 448 -1.75 22.98 -25.34
N SER A 449 -2.35 21.82 -25.13
CA SER A 449 -3.08 21.49 -23.90
C SER A 449 -2.13 21.12 -22.78
N SER A 450 -1.19 20.20 -23.08
CA SER A 450 -0.14 19.78 -22.16
C SER A 450 1.07 19.24 -22.93
N CYS A 451 2.22 19.29 -22.31
CA CYS A 451 3.42 18.62 -22.78
C CYS A 451 3.92 17.74 -21.65
N ILE A 452 3.91 16.42 -21.89
CA ILE A 452 4.37 15.43 -20.91
C ILE A 452 5.85 15.18 -21.18
N THR A 453 6.66 15.37 -20.15
CA THR A 453 8.11 15.20 -20.20
C THR A 453 8.57 14.12 -19.21
N GLU A 454 9.85 13.74 -19.30
CA GLU A 454 10.48 12.82 -18.34
C GLU A 454 10.33 13.29 -16.88
N ASP A 455 10.46 14.60 -16.65
CA ASP A 455 10.28 15.19 -15.30
C ASP A 455 8.85 14.99 -14.79
N ASP A 456 7.85 15.16 -15.65
CA ASP A 456 6.44 14.97 -15.27
C ASP A 456 6.13 13.50 -14.97
N MET A 457 6.68 12.57 -15.74
CA MET A 457 6.47 11.13 -15.55
C MET A 457 7.08 10.62 -14.24
N THR A 458 8.22 11.16 -13.82
CA THR A 458 8.91 10.73 -12.60
C THR A 458 8.50 11.50 -11.35
N LYS A 459 7.79 12.61 -11.51
CA LYS A 459 7.40 13.52 -10.44
C LYS A 459 6.61 12.85 -9.32
N LEU A 460 5.65 12.01 -9.68
CA LEU A 460 4.81 11.28 -8.71
C LEU A 460 5.66 10.35 -7.84
N SER A 461 6.52 9.54 -8.42
CA SER A 461 7.33 8.57 -7.68
C SER A 461 8.36 9.27 -6.78
N ARG A 462 8.97 10.36 -7.27
CA ARG A 462 9.86 11.20 -6.45
C ARG A 462 9.13 11.85 -5.28
N GLN A 463 7.93 12.38 -5.52
CA GLN A 463 7.11 12.99 -4.47
C GLN A 463 6.73 11.97 -3.40
N LEU A 464 6.27 10.78 -3.79
CA LEU A 464 5.94 9.69 -2.86
C LEU A 464 7.16 9.26 -2.04
N ASN A 465 8.33 9.17 -2.65
CA ASN A 465 9.55 8.78 -1.96
C ASN A 465 9.99 9.82 -0.92
N VAL A 466 9.89 11.11 -1.26
CA VAL A 466 10.21 12.21 -0.33
C VAL A 466 9.17 12.29 0.79
N SER A 467 7.89 12.21 0.47
CA SER A 467 6.79 12.36 1.45
C SER A 467 6.72 11.16 2.40
N MET A 468 6.80 9.94 1.88
CA MET A 468 6.54 8.72 2.66
C MET A 468 7.77 7.98 3.13
N GLY A 469 8.97 8.34 2.67
CA GLY A 469 10.22 7.65 3.02
C GLY A 469 10.45 7.55 4.53
N GLY A 470 10.23 8.63 5.27
CA GLY A 470 10.32 8.66 6.72
C GLY A 470 9.31 7.74 7.42
N MET A 471 8.12 7.62 6.88
CA MET A 471 7.09 6.72 7.40
C MET A 471 7.48 5.24 7.19
N PHE A 472 7.98 4.87 6.03
CA PHE A 472 8.45 3.49 5.76
C PHE A 472 9.62 3.12 6.65
N GLU A 473 10.53 4.06 6.90
CA GLU A 473 11.64 3.88 7.84
C GLU A 473 11.13 3.63 9.27
N MET A 474 10.13 4.38 9.72
CA MET A 474 9.49 4.18 11.02
C MET A 474 8.81 2.80 11.11
N ILE A 475 8.08 2.37 10.08
CA ILE A 475 7.44 1.05 10.02
C ILE A 475 8.48 -0.06 10.11
N LYS A 476 9.61 0.07 9.42
CA LYS A 476 10.73 -0.88 9.48
C LYS A 476 11.25 -1.06 10.90
N TRP A 477 11.57 0.03 11.59
CA TRP A 477 12.08 -0.04 12.97
C TRP A 477 11.03 -0.55 13.97
N PHE A 478 9.77 -0.20 13.76
CA PHE A 478 8.65 -0.73 14.53
C PHE A 478 8.51 -2.25 14.34
N ALA A 479 8.66 -2.75 13.13
CA ALA A 479 8.65 -4.19 12.83
C ALA A 479 9.78 -4.93 13.53
N VAL A 480 11.00 -4.35 13.57
CA VAL A 480 12.13 -4.89 14.32
C VAL A 480 11.83 -4.95 15.83
N ALA A 481 11.27 -3.89 16.38
CA ALA A 481 10.87 -3.86 17.80
C ALA A 481 9.83 -4.93 18.12
N LEU A 482 8.83 -5.12 17.26
CA LEU A 482 7.85 -6.21 17.39
C LEU A 482 8.49 -7.59 17.28
N ALA A 483 9.43 -7.79 16.35
CA ALA A 483 10.17 -9.05 16.24
C ALA A 483 10.92 -9.37 17.54
N VAL A 484 11.65 -8.42 18.11
CA VAL A 484 12.33 -8.56 19.41
C VAL A 484 11.34 -8.96 20.50
N LEU A 485 10.21 -8.26 20.59
CA LEU A 485 9.18 -8.52 21.60
C LEU A 485 8.60 -9.95 21.48
N ILE A 486 8.21 -10.34 20.27
CA ILE A 486 7.59 -11.65 20.00
C ILE A 486 8.59 -12.77 20.30
N ILE A 487 9.80 -12.66 19.78
CA ILE A 487 10.87 -13.65 20.01
C ILE A 487 11.19 -13.76 21.51
N TYR A 488 11.26 -12.63 22.21
CA TYR A 488 11.49 -12.60 23.65
C TYR A 488 10.38 -13.32 24.43
N LEU A 489 9.11 -13.00 24.17
CA LEU A 489 7.96 -13.60 24.86
C LEU A 489 7.93 -15.13 24.65
N LEU A 490 8.15 -15.57 23.42
CA LEU A 490 8.08 -16.99 23.08
C LEU A 490 9.27 -17.79 23.59
N THR A 491 10.48 -17.23 23.49
CA THR A 491 11.67 -17.87 24.05
C THR A 491 11.59 -17.95 25.59
N LYS A 492 11.06 -16.90 26.23
CA LYS A 492 10.77 -16.92 27.67
C LYS A 492 9.77 -18.02 28.02
N LEU A 493 8.68 -18.17 27.25
CA LEU A 493 7.70 -19.23 27.46
C LEU A 493 8.32 -20.64 27.33
N ILE A 494 9.17 -20.86 26.33
CA ILE A 494 9.89 -22.15 26.16
C ILE A 494 10.77 -22.41 27.36
N LEU A 495 11.49 -21.41 27.84
CA LEU A 495 12.38 -21.53 28.98
C LEU A 495 11.63 -21.88 30.28
N GLU A 496 10.54 -21.15 30.57
CA GLU A 496 9.73 -21.38 31.76
C GLU A 496 9.05 -22.77 31.74
N ARG A 497 8.67 -23.29 30.60
CA ARG A 497 8.16 -24.68 30.47
C ARG A 497 9.20 -25.74 30.73
N ASN A 498 10.48 -25.43 30.55
CA ASN A 498 11.58 -26.37 30.73
C ASN A 498 12.38 -26.10 32.01
N THR A 499 11.90 -25.20 32.89
CA THR A 499 12.62 -24.83 34.13
C THR A 499 12.97 -26.03 34.98
N THR A 500 12.03 -26.95 35.25
CA THR A 500 12.26 -28.18 36.00
C THR A 500 13.31 -29.09 35.33
N ALA A 501 13.25 -29.26 34.00
CA ALA A 501 14.24 -30.04 33.28
C ALA A 501 15.62 -29.38 33.28
N ILE A 502 15.69 -28.05 33.22
CA ILE A 502 16.94 -27.28 33.33
C ILE A 502 17.55 -27.46 34.75
N SER A 503 16.72 -27.33 35.80
CA SER A 503 17.12 -27.52 37.18
C SER A 503 17.65 -28.95 37.39
N MET A 504 16.98 -29.98 36.89
CA MET A 504 17.44 -31.37 36.97
C MET A 504 18.79 -31.59 36.26
N VAL A 505 19.00 -30.99 35.08
CA VAL A 505 20.28 -31.06 34.36
C VAL A 505 21.40 -30.35 35.15
N LYS A 506 21.10 -29.25 35.88
CA LYS A 506 22.04 -28.58 36.80
C LYS A 506 22.43 -29.48 37.97
N ILE A 507 21.46 -30.20 38.58
CA ILE A 507 21.70 -31.15 39.65
C ILE A 507 22.63 -32.30 39.18
N LEU A 508 22.51 -32.72 37.92
CA LEU A 508 23.37 -33.73 37.31
C LEU A 508 24.78 -33.22 36.98
N GLY A 509 25.15 -32.00 37.38
CA GLY A 509 26.49 -31.44 37.26
C GLY A 509 26.82 -30.74 35.93
N TYR A 510 25.84 -30.52 35.06
CA TYR A 510 26.07 -29.78 33.81
C TYR A 510 26.29 -28.28 34.07
N GLU A 511 27.29 -27.71 33.42
CA GLU A 511 27.57 -26.28 33.50
C GLU A 511 26.51 -25.40 32.80
N ASN A 512 26.38 -24.15 33.23
CA ASN A 512 25.45 -23.20 32.64
C ASN A 512 25.70 -22.98 31.13
N GLY A 513 26.96 -23.11 30.67
CA GLY A 513 27.34 -23.03 29.28
C GLY A 513 26.80 -24.21 28.44
N GLU A 514 26.87 -25.41 28.98
CA GLU A 514 26.36 -26.62 28.33
C GLU A 514 24.85 -26.63 28.26
N ILE A 515 24.17 -26.18 29.32
CA ILE A 515 22.72 -26.02 29.37
C ILE A 515 22.28 -24.97 28.36
N GLY A 516 22.99 -23.82 28.29
CA GLY A 516 22.78 -22.82 27.27
C GLY A 516 22.91 -23.38 25.84
N ARG A 517 23.95 -24.21 25.61
CA ARG A 517 24.10 -24.91 24.31
C ARG A 517 22.95 -25.85 23.99
N LEU A 518 22.39 -26.54 24.96
CA LEU A 518 21.28 -27.46 24.73
C LEU A 518 19.99 -26.73 24.30
N TYR A 519 19.65 -25.67 25.00
CA TYR A 519 18.38 -24.97 24.78
C TYR A 519 18.47 -23.85 23.74
N LEU A 520 19.51 -22.99 23.81
CA LEU A 520 19.62 -21.85 22.90
C LEU A 520 20.00 -22.26 21.47
N ILE A 521 20.96 -23.21 21.31
CA ILE A 521 21.31 -23.69 19.96
C ILE A 521 20.10 -24.36 19.28
N THR A 522 19.29 -25.11 20.02
CA THR A 522 18.07 -25.70 19.49
C THR A 522 17.11 -24.60 18.98
N THR A 523 16.93 -23.55 19.76
CA THR A 523 16.10 -22.41 19.40
C THR A 523 16.70 -21.65 18.23
N THR A 524 18.04 -21.48 18.19
CA THR A 524 18.74 -20.82 17.06
C THR A 524 18.47 -21.53 15.74
N TRP A 525 18.65 -22.85 15.70
CA TRP A 525 18.34 -23.61 14.47
C TRP A 525 16.89 -23.50 14.04
N PHE A 526 15.97 -23.49 15.00
CA PHE A 526 14.56 -23.33 14.71
C PHE A 526 14.25 -21.92 14.20
N VAL A 527 14.87 -20.90 14.78
CA VAL A 527 14.73 -19.49 14.32
C VAL A 527 15.28 -19.35 12.91
N LEU A 528 16.47 -19.88 12.62
CA LEU A 528 17.04 -19.86 11.26
C LEU A 528 16.11 -20.51 10.23
N PHE A 529 15.61 -21.71 10.54
CA PHE A 529 14.64 -22.40 9.70
C PHE A 529 13.34 -21.59 9.53
N SER A 530 12.85 -21.00 10.63
CA SER A 530 11.66 -20.15 10.63
C SER A 530 11.84 -18.90 9.77
N ILE A 531 13.01 -18.25 9.83
CA ILE A 531 13.32 -17.08 9.00
C ILE A 531 13.24 -17.44 7.51
N ILE A 532 13.91 -18.51 7.08
CA ILE A 532 13.93 -18.92 5.66
C ILE A 532 12.52 -19.15 5.13
N ILE A 533 11.71 -19.92 5.88
CA ILE A 533 10.33 -20.19 5.47
C ILE A 533 9.47 -18.92 5.53
N SER A 534 9.67 -18.10 6.57
CA SER A 534 8.91 -16.86 6.73
C SER A 534 9.21 -15.84 5.64
N LEU A 535 10.43 -15.78 5.11
CA LEU A 535 10.75 -14.90 3.97
C LEU A 535 9.94 -15.27 2.73
N PHE A 536 9.91 -16.56 2.38
CA PHE A 536 9.12 -17.03 1.25
C PHE A 536 7.62 -16.76 1.48
N LEU A 537 7.12 -17.14 2.65
CA LEU A 537 5.69 -17.01 2.96
C LEU A 537 5.26 -15.53 3.07
N SER A 538 6.11 -14.67 3.61
CA SER A 538 5.84 -13.23 3.69
C SER A 538 5.80 -12.57 2.31
N SER A 539 6.65 -13.00 1.37
CA SER A 539 6.62 -12.50 0.00
C SER A 539 5.31 -12.86 -0.73
N VAL A 540 4.86 -14.11 -0.57
CA VAL A 540 3.56 -14.55 -1.14
C VAL A 540 2.40 -13.80 -0.49
N THR A 541 2.39 -13.69 0.83
CA THR A 541 1.33 -12.97 1.55
C THR A 541 1.33 -11.48 1.20
N MET A 542 2.52 -10.89 1.05
CA MET A 542 2.64 -9.48 0.69
C MET A 542 2.15 -9.21 -0.73
N LEU A 543 2.36 -10.14 -1.68
CA LEU A 543 1.81 -10.05 -3.02
C LEU A 543 0.28 -9.92 -2.99
N GLU A 544 -0.39 -10.80 -2.26
CA GLU A 544 -1.85 -10.78 -2.12
C GLU A 544 -2.37 -9.50 -1.45
N ILE A 545 -1.69 -9.07 -0.36
CA ILE A 545 -2.05 -7.83 0.34
C ILE A 545 -1.85 -6.62 -0.57
N TYR A 546 -0.72 -6.56 -1.26
CA TYR A 546 -0.38 -5.45 -2.15
C TYR A 546 -1.37 -5.34 -3.31
N GLN A 547 -1.70 -6.46 -3.96
CA GLN A 547 -2.69 -6.49 -5.04
C GLN A 547 -4.07 -6.02 -4.56
N ALA A 548 -4.50 -6.49 -3.38
CA ALA A 548 -5.77 -6.08 -2.78
C ALA A 548 -5.80 -4.57 -2.42
N LEU A 549 -4.68 -3.97 -2.08
CA LEU A 549 -4.55 -2.54 -1.83
C LEU A 549 -4.54 -1.76 -3.15
N MET A 550 -3.69 -2.17 -4.09
CA MET A 550 -3.46 -1.46 -5.35
C MET A 550 -4.69 -1.44 -6.28
N ILE A 551 -5.60 -2.40 -6.16
CA ILE A 551 -6.82 -2.41 -6.96
C ILE A 551 -7.71 -1.17 -6.71
N ASN A 552 -7.57 -0.54 -5.56
CA ASN A 552 -8.30 0.67 -5.18
C ASN A 552 -7.62 1.98 -5.63
N TYR A 553 -6.39 1.91 -6.12
CA TYR A 553 -5.67 3.07 -6.66
C TYR A 553 -5.94 3.25 -8.15
N ASN A 554 -5.85 4.49 -8.64
CA ASN A 554 -5.80 4.78 -10.06
C ASN A 554 -4.42 4.39 -10.61
N GLY A 555 -4.40 3.75 -11.79
CA GLY A 555 -3.17 3.18 -12.33
C GLY A 555 -2.78 1.84 -11.67
N TRP A 556 -1.58 1.39 -11.94
CA TRP A 556 -1.03 0.14 -11.42
C TRP A 556 0.47 0.25 -11.26
N ILE A 557 0.98 -0.11 -10.10
CA ILE A 557 2.40 -0.24 -9.84
C ILE A 557 2.68 -1.73 -9.61
N SER A 558 3.41 -2.36 -10.51
CA SER A 558 3.76 -3.78 -10.38
C SER A 558 4.67 -3.98 -9.16
N ILE A 559 4.34 -4.96 -8.33
CA ILE A 559 5.14 -5.26 -7.13
C ILE A 559 6.58 -5.60 -7.50
N TYR A 560 7.52 -5.11 -6.72
CA TYR A 560 8.94 -5.40 -6.89
C TYR A 560 9.60 -5.66 -5.54
N TYR A 561 10.37 -6.73 -5.47
CA TYR A 561 11.20 -7.06 -4.32
C TYR A 561 12.66 -6.94 -4.71
N SER A 562 13.35 -5.94 -4.17
CA SER A 562 14.79 -5.85 -4.35
C SER A 562 15.47 -7.07 -3.69
N PRO A 563 16.37 -7.77 -4.38
CA PRO A 563 17.12 -8.89 -3.82
C PRO A 563 17.87 -8.55 -2.53
N GLU A 564 18.27 -7.30 -2.35
CA GLU A 564 19.01 -6.81 -1.19
C GLU A 564 18.14 -6.75 0.09
N VAL A 565 16.82 -6.66 -0.05
CA VAL A 565 15.89 -6.61 1.09
C VAL A 565 15.97 -7.90 1.91
N TYR A 566 16.07 -9.06 1.26
CA TYR A 566 16.07 -10.36 1.94
C TYR A 566 17.27 -10.58 2.90
N PRO A 567 18.53 -10.37 2.48
CA PRO A 567 19.66 -10.52 3.42
C PRO A 567 19.60 -9.50 4.56
N ILE A 568 19.13 -8.28 4.32
CA ILE A 568 18.97 -7.27 5.37
C ILE A 568 17.90 -7.71 6.37
N MET A 569 16.76 -8.23 5.93
CA MET A 569 15.70 -8.79 6.78
C MET A 569 16.25 -9.94 7.64
N VAL A 570 17.02 -10.85 7.05
CA VAL A 570 17.67 -11.95 7.79
C VAL A 570 18.56 -11.39 8.88
N LEU A 571 19.41 -10.43 8.57
CA LEU A 571 20.32 -9.80 9.54
C LEU A 571 19.56 -9.09 10.68
N MET A 572 18.48 -8.37 10.36
CA MET A 572 17.66 -7.69 11.37
C MET A 572 16.98 -8.68 12.31
N VAL A 573 16.35 -9.74 11.78
CA VAL A 573 15.68 -10.75 12.63
C VAL A 573 16.69 -11.57 13.43
N LEU A 574 17.85 -11.91 12.86
CA LEU A 574 18.94 -12.58 13.59
C LEU A 574 19.54 -11.67 14.67
N GLY A 575 19.70 -10.38 14.40
CA GLY A 575 20.13 -9.40 15.40
C GLY A 575 19.13 -9.30 16.55
N ALA A 576 17.84 -9.22 16.24
CA ALA A 576 16.76 -9.27 17.23
C ALA A 576 16.83 -10.56 18.07
N TYR A 577 17.02 -11.71 17.43
CA TYR A 577 17.18 -12.99 18.14
C TYR A 577 18.45 -13.02 19.02
N ALA A 578 19.58 -12.52 18.52
CA ALA A 578 20.82 -12.48 19.27
C ALA A 578 20.69 -11.66 20.57
N LEU A 579 20.03 -10.49 20.49
CA LEU A 579 19.72 -9.69 21.68
C LEU A 579 18.87 -10.48 22.69
N VAL A 580 17.82 -11.13 22.21
CA VAL A 580 16.96 -11.97 23.05
C VAL A 580 17.72 -13.15 23.64
N ALA A 581 18.55 -13.83 22.86
CA ALA A 581 19.35 -14.97 23.30
C ALA A 581 20.31 -14.59 24.45
N LEU A 582 20.95 -13.41 24.37
CA LEU A 582 21.79 -12.88 25.44
C LEU A 582 21.00 -12.68 26.75
N VAL A 583 19.81 -12.09 26.66
CA VAL A 583 18.95 -11.91 27.84
C VAL A 583 18.50 -13.24 28.42
N GLN A 584 18.12 -14.19 27.57
CA GLN A 584 17.67 -15.51 28.01
C GLN A 584 18.81 -16.35 28.61
N PHE A 585 20.04 -16.25 28.10
CA PHE A 585 21.21 -16.90 28.68
C PHE A 585 21.46 -16.42 30.13
N ARG A 586 21.34 -15.12 30.39
CA ARG A 586 21.41 -14.58 31.75
C ARG A 586 20.31 -15.13 32.65
N LYS A 587 19.12 -15.41 32.14
CA LYS A 587 18.03 -16.03 32.91
C LYS A 587 18.27 -17.50 33.18
N ILE A 588 18.84 -18.27 32.26
CA ILE A 588 19.24 -19.69 32.48
C ILE A 588 20.18 -19.78 33.66
N LYS A 589 21.18 -18.88 33.77
CA LYS A 589 22.12 -18.85 34.90
C LYS A 589 21.40 -18.66 36.23
N LYS A 590 20.31 -17.88 36.27
CA LYS A 590 19.56 -17.57 37.52
C LYS A 590 18.53 -18.63 37.92
N ILE A 591 18.31 -19.69 37.14
CA ILE A 591 17.37 -20.76 37.51
C ILE A 591 17.99 -21.56 38.69
N PRO A 592 17.30 -21.65 39.85
CA PRO A 592 17.83 -22.36 41.01
C PRO A 592 17.78 -23.88 40.81
N MET A 593 18.68 -24.59 41.49
CA MET A 593 18.79 -26.07 41.42
C MET A 593 17.64 -26.78 42.18
N ASP A 594 17.08 -26.11 43.18
CA ASP A 594 16.00 -26.66 44.02
C ASP A 594 14.63 -26.69 43.37
N GLU A 595 14.45 -26.01 42.25
CA GLU A 595 13.16 -25.96 41.51
C GLU A 595 12.69 -27.36 41.04
N ALA A 596 13.65 -28.29 40.79
CA ALA A 596 13.32 -29.67 40.43
C ALA A 596 12.83 -30.48 41.65
N LEU A 597 13.28 -30.12 42.85
CA LEU A 597 12.94 -30.80 44.10
C LEU A 597 11.57 -30.34 44.64
N LYS A 598 11.17 -29.08 44.42
CA LYS A 598 9.88 -28.52 44.85
C LYS A 598 8.65 -29.17 44.22
N ASN A 599 8.81 -29.94 43.16
CA ASN A 599 7.71 -30.60 42.46
C ASN A 599 7.63 -32.11 42.68
N VAL A 600 8.39 -32.64 43.62
CA VAL A 600 8.45 -34.09 43.97
C VAL A 600 7.61 -34.40 45.21
N GLU A 601 7.14 -33.38 45.96
CA GLU A 601 6.20 -33.51 47.06
C GLU A 601 4.73 -33.35 46.59
#